data_c6ab614a87b739fba782c868b46ba84d
#
_entry.id   c6ab614a87b739fba782c868b46ba84d
#
_cell.length_a   1.000
_cell.length_b   1.000
_cell.length_c   1.000
_cell.angle_alpha   90.00
_cell.angle_beta   90.00
_cell.angle_gamma   90.00
#
_symmetry.space_group_name_H-M   'P 1'
#
loop_
_entity.id
_entity.type
_entity.pdbx_description
1 polymer ?
#
loop_
_entity_poly.entity_id
_entity_poly.type
_entity_poly.pdbx_seq_one_letter_code
_entity_poly.pdbx_strand_id
1 'polypeptide(L)'
;MITLRQIDAFRAVMITGTITGAAEMMNISQPAVTRLIQELERTLGFDLFTRQGRQIVPTVESRMFFDEVETSHVGLDQLTQSAANIREHKEGSLRLVTIPSVVTMFIGQILKAFDTA
;
A
#
# COMPACT_ATOMS: atom_id res chain seq x y z
N MET A 1 8.30 -11.35 -9.08
CA MET A 1 8.48 -10.28 -8.09
C MET A 1 7.26 -9.38 -8.06
N ILE A 2 6.81 -9.03 -6.88
CA ILE A 2 5.67 -8.13 -6.71
C ILE A 2 6.07 -6.72 -7.15
N THR A 3 5.23 -6.08 -7.97
CA THR A 3 5.48 -4.71 -8.40
C THR A 3 4.50 -3.76 -7.71
N LEU A 4 4.90 -2.51 -7.59
CA LEU A 4 4.05 -1.48 -7.01
C LEU A 4 2.75 -1.31 -7.79
N ARG A 5 2.82 -1.42 -9.12
CA ARG A 5 1.65 -1.31 -9.98
C ARG A 5 0.65 -2.45 -9.75
N GLN A 6 1.14 -3.66 -9.49
CA GLN A 6 0.29 -4.80 -9.13
C GLN A 6 -0.41 -4.55 -7.79
N ILE A 7 0.32 -4.00 -6.82
CA ILE A 7 -0.25 -3.65 -5.52
C ILE A 7 -1.31 -2.56 -5.67
N ASP A 8 -1.05 -1.54 -6.47
CA ASP A 8 -2.02 -0.49 -6.73
C ASP A 8 -3.31 -1.04 -7.34
N ALA A 9 -3.19 -1.98 -8.29
CA ALA A 9 -4.35 -2.62 -8.89
C ALA A 9 -5.14 -3.43 -7.85
N PHE A 10 -4.45 -4.20 -7.04
CA PHE A 10 -5.09 -4.96 -5.97
C PHE A 10 -5.82 -4.03 -4.99
N ARG A 11 -5.16 -2.98 -4.55
CA ARG A 11 -5.76 -1.99 -3.66
C ARG A 11 -7.01 -1.38 -4.28
N ALA A 12 -6.93 -0.99 -5.54
CA ALA A 12 -8.04 -0.37 -6.25
C ALA A 12 -9.25 -1.31 -6.33
N VAL A 13 -9.02 -2.60 -6.59
CA VAL A 13 -10.11 -3.57 -6.61
C VAL A 13 -10.71 -3.77 -5.22
N MET A 14 -9.87 -3.83 -4.19
CA MET A 14 -10.36 -3.97 -2.82
C MET A 14 -11.18 -2.77 -2.37
N ILE A 15 -10.77 -1.57 -2.73
CA ILE A 15 -11.46 -0.33 -2.35
C ILE A 15 -12.78 -0.18 -3.11
N THR A 16 -12.78 -0.40 -4.41
CA THR A 16 -13.95 -0.17 -5.26
C THR A 16 -14.90 -1.38 -5.32
N GLY A 17 -14.37 -2.57 -5.06
CA GLY A 17 -15.15 -3.80 -5.10
C GLY A 17 -15.36 -4.39 -6.48
N THR A 18 -14.91 -3.74 -7.54
CA THR A 18 -15.09 -4.20 -8.93
C THR A 18 -13.86 -3.93 -9.77
N ILE A 19 -13.71 -4.72 -10.84
CA ILE A 19 -12.64 -4.47 -11.83
C ILE A 19 -12.91 -3.15 -12.57
N THR A 20 -14.17 -2.87 -12.89
CA THR A 20 -14.55 -1.62 -13.55
C THR A 20 -14.16 -0.40 -12.70
N GLY A 21 -14.49 -0.42 -11.42
CA GLY A 21 -14.17 0.67 -10.52
C GLY A 21 -12.66 0.84 -10.35
N ALA A 22 -11.93 -0.25 -10.27
CA ALA A 22 -10.48 -0.21 -10.19
C ALA A 22 -9.85 0.40 -11.44
N ALA A 23 -10.36 0.02 -12.61
CA ALA A 23 -9.87 0.56 -13.89
C ALA A 23 -10.10 2.06 -13.97
N GLU A 24 -11.26 2.53 -13.54
CA GLU A 24 -11.57 3.95 -13.48
C GLU A 24 -10.64 4.68 -12.50
N MET A 25 -10.46 4.12 -11.32
CA MET A 25 -9.62 4.71 -10.29
C MET A 25 -8.17 4.85 -10.74
N MET A 26 -7.67 3.86 -11.47
CA MET A 26 -6.29 3.85 -11.96
C MET A 26 -6.13 4.50 -13.33
N ASN A 27 -7.23 4.82 -13.99
CA ASN A 27 -7.25 5.37 -15.36
C ASN A 27 -6.55 4.43 -16.36
N ILE A 28 -6.86 3.15 -16.28
CA ILE A 28 -6.39 2.12 -17.21
C ILE A 28 -7.56 1.24 -17.64
N SER A 29 -7.33 0.36 -18.58
CA SER A 29 -8.39 -0.53 -19.08
C SER A 29 -8.69 -1.66 -18.08
N GLN A 30 -9.91 -2.22 -18.17
CA GLN A 30 -10.28 -3.37 -17.35
C GLN A 30 -9.38 -4.59 -17.61
N PRO A 31 -9.06 -4.94 -18.88
CA PRO A 31 -8.11 -6.02 -19.12
C PRO A 31 -6.75 -5.79 -18.49
N ALA A 32 -6.30 -4.54 -18.42
CA ALA A 32 -5.02 -4.20 -17.77
C ALA A 32 -5.08 -4.48 -16.27
N VAL A 33 -6.18 -4.12 -15.61
CA VAL A 33 -6.37 -4.44 -14.18
C VAL A 33 -6.38 -5.95 -13.98
N THR A 34 -7.15 -6.66 -14.78
CA THR A 34 -7.24 -8.13 -14.69
C THR A 34 -5.86 -8.78 -14.82
N ARG A 35 -5.07 -8.33 -15.77
CA ARG A 35 -3.74 -8.86 -15.97
C ARG A 35 -2.83 -8.60 -14.78
N LEU A 36 -2.87 -7.40 -14.23
CA LEU A 36 -2.07 -7.06 -13.05
C LEU A 36 -2.44 -7.94 -11.84
N ILE A 37 -3.74 -8.17 -11.64
CA ILE A 37 -4.22 -9.04 -10.57
C ILE A 37 -3.76 -10.48 -10.79
N GLN A 38 -3.88 -11.00 -12.01
CA GLN A 38 -3.48 -12.36 -12.31
C GLN A 38 -1.98 -12.58 -12.14
N GLU A 39 -1.18 -11.60 -12.55
CA GLU A 39 0.27 -11.64 -12.36
C GLU A 39 0.63 -11.63 -10.87
N LEU A 40 -0.07 -10.84 -10.09
CA LEU A 40 0.13 -10.79 -8.65
C LEU A 40 -0.24 -12.12 -8.00
N GLU A 41 -1.38 -12.69 -8.34
CA GLU A 41 -1.81 -14.00 -7.85
C GLU A 41 -0.77 -15.07 -8.15
N ARG A 42 -0.21 -15.02 -9.34
CA ARG A 42 0.82 -15.98 -9.76
C ARG A 42 2.08 -15.88 -8.91
N THR A 43 2.49 -14.64 -8.60
CA THR A 43 3.66 -14.40 -7.74
C THR A 43 3.39 -14.79 -6.30
N LEU A 44 2.20 -14.48 -5.79
CA LEU A 44 1.83 -14.78 -4.41
C LEU A 44 1.59 -16.26 -4.15
N GLY A 45 1.11 -16.99 -5.17
CA GLY A 45 0.81 -18.42 -5.03
C GLY A 45 -0.55 -18.70 -4.43
N PHE A 46 -1.43 -17.72 -4.37
CA PHE A 46 -2.83 -17.91 -3.94
C PHE A 46 -3.74 -16.95 -4.68
N ASP A 47 -5.02 -17.29 -4.73
CA ASP A 47 -6.02 -16.45 -5.39
C ASP A 47 -6.38 -15.26 -4.50
N LEU A 48 -6.51 -14.10 -5.12
CA LEU A 48 -6.98 -12.90 -4.43
C LEU A 48 -8.49 -12.76 -4.50
N PHE A 49 -9.08 -13.19 -5.62
CA PHE A 49 -10.51 -13.06 -5.84
C PHE A 49 -11.07 -14.34 -6.43
N THR A 50 -12.31 -14.64 -6.05
CA THR A 50 -13.12 -15.70 -6.68
C THR A 50 -14.34 -15.06 -7.29
N ARG A 51 -14.93 -15.74 -8.29
CA ARG A 51 -16.16 -15.28 -8.88
C ARG A 51 -17.34 -15.96 -8.23
N GLN A 52 -18.32 -15.15 -7.81
CA GLN A 52 -19.60 -15.64 -7.36
C GLN A 52 -20.67 -14.96 -8.22
N GLY A 53 -21.15 -15.70 -9.24
CA GLY A 53 -22.02 -15.12 -10.25
C GLY A 53 -21.29 -14.07 -11.07
N ARG A 54 -21.81 -12.85 -11.08
CA ARG A 54 -21.19 -11.72 -11.78
C ARG A 54 -20.25 -10.91 -10.90
N GLN A 55 -20.19 -11.24 -9.63
CA GLN A 55 -19.39 -10.50 -8.66
C GLN A 55 -18.06 -11.19 -8.40
N ILE A 56 -17.06 -10.40 -8.14
CA ILE A 56 -15.80 -10.90 -7.60
C ILE A 56 -15.82 -10.72 -6.09
N VAL A 57 -15.29 -11.71 -5.39
CA VAL A 57 -15.28 -11.72 -3.92
C VAL A 57 -13.85 -11.95 -3.45
N PRO A 58 -13.35 -11.13 -2.53
CA PRO A 58 -12.02 -11.36 -1.97
C PRO A 58 -11.93 -12.69 -1.23
N THR A 59 -10.81 -13.37 -1.38
CA THR A 59 -10.52 -14.58 -0.59
C THR A 59 -10.10 -14.20 0.81
N VAL A 60 -10.04 -15.19 1.71
CA VAL A 60 -9.53 -14.97 3.06
C VAL A 60 -8.08 -14.51 3.00
N GLU A 61 -7.27 -15.16 2.16
CA GLU A 61 -5.86 -14.80 1.94
C GLU A 61 -5.72 -13.38 1.43
N SER A 62 -6.62 -12.96 0.55
CA SER A 62 -6.65 -11.59 0.02
C SER A 62 -6.85 -10.56 1.13
N ARG A 63 -7.76 -10.83 2.05
CA ARG A 63 -8.02 -9.91 3.17
C ARG A 63 -6.82 -9.80 4.09
N MET A 64 -6.15 -10.92 4.36
CA MET A 64 -4.92 -10.91 5.14
C MET A 64 -3.82 -10.11 4.44
N PHE A 65 -3.69 -10.32 3.14
CA PHE A 65 -2.70 -9.61 2.35
C PHE A 65 -3.01 -8.10 2.27
N PHE A 66 -4.29 -7.76 2.16
CA PHE A 66 -4.71 -6.36 2.12
C PHE A 66 -4.31 -5.61 3.39
N ASP A 67 -4.46 -6.23 4.55
CA ASP A 67 -4.04 -5.63 5.80
C ASP A 67 -2.55 -5.30 5.80
N GLU A 68 -1.73 -6.21 5.28
CA GLU A 68 -0.29 -5.96 5.14
C GLU A 68 0.01 -4.85 4.14
N VAL A 69 -0.71 -4.83 3.02
CA VAL A 69 -0.56 -3.80 1.99
C VAL A 69 -0.91 -2.43 2.55
N GLU A 70 -1.99 -2.33 3.29
CA GLU A 70 -2.42 -1.05 3.87
C GLU A 70 -1.40 -0.54 4.88
N THR A 71 -0.82 -1.41 5.69
CA THR A 71 0.24 -1.03 6.62
C THR A 71 1.46 -0.49 5.88
N SER A 72 1.87 -1.16 4.80
CA SER A 72 2.99 -0.72 3.97
C SER A 72 2.69 0.60 3.25
N HIS A 73 1.45 0.77 2.77
CA HIS A 73 1.02 1.98 2.07
C HIS A 73 1.07 3.19 2.99
N VAL A 74 0.59 3.04 4.22
CA VAL A 74 0.67 4.10 5.23
C VAL A 74 2.12 4.49 5.47
N GLY A 75 3.03 3.50 5.54
CA GLY A 75 4.46 3.77 5.69
C GLY A 75 5.04 4.61 4.55
N LEU A 76 4.64 4.33 3.32
CA LEU A 76 5.08 5.11 2.16
C LEU A 76 4.52 6.54 2.20
N ASP A 77 3.28 6.71 2.58
CA ASP A 77 2.68 8.04 2.73
C ASP A 77 3.41 8.86 3.79
N GLN A 78 3.77 8.24 4.90
CA GLN A 78 4.53 8.89 5.96
C GLN A 78 5.94 9.29 5.49
N LEU A 79 6.57 8.44 4.69
CA LEU A 79 7.87 8.77 4.10
C LEU A 79 7.77 9.96 3.17
N THR A 80 6.74 10.02 2.35
CA THR A 80 6.49 11.14 1.45
C THR A 80 6.30 12.43 2.25
N GLN A 81 5.52 12.38 3.32
CA GLN A 81 5.29 13.52 4.20
C GLN A 81 6.60 13.95 4.89
N SER A 82 7.39 13.01 5.34
CA SER A 82 8.67 13.28 5.96
C SER A 82 9.63 13.97 4.99
N ALA A 83 9.66 13.52 3.74
CA ALA A 83 10.49 14.12 2.72
C ALA A 83 10.07 15.56 2.45
N ALA A 84 8.76 15.82 2.40
CA ALA A 84 8.23 17.18 2.22
C ALA A 84 8.63 18.08 3.39
N ASN A 85 8.53 17.58 4.61
CA ASN A 85 8.92 18.33 5.81
C ASN A 85 10.40 18.66 5.80
N ILE A 86 11.25 17.72 5.41
CA ILE A 86 12.69 17.93 5.30
C ILE A 86 12.99 19.00 4.25
N ARG A 87 12.31 18.95 3.11
CA ARG A 87 12.50 19.93 2.04
C ARG A 87 12.12 21.33 2.49
N GLU A 88 11.00 21.49 3.16
CA GLU A 88 10.58 22.78 3.70
C GLU A 88 11.57 23.34 4.69
N HIS A 89 12.09 22.50 5.56
CA HIS A 89 13.11 22.90 6.52
C HIS A 89 14.37 23.39 5.82
N LYS A 90 14.80 22.69 4.78
CA LYS A 90 16.00 23.07 4.03
C LYS A 90 15.83 24.39 3.29
N GLU A 91 14.60 24.70 2.85
CA GLU A 91 14.34 25.86 2.02
C GLU A 91 14.19 27.18 2.78
N GLY A 92 14.07 27.16 4.06
CA GLY A 92 13.93 28.49 4.59
C GLY A 92 13.70 28.68 6.03
N SER A 93 13.70 27.70 6.80
CA SER A 93 13.51 28.00 8.18
C SER A 93 14.35 27.15 9.06
N LEU A 94 15.22 27.82 9.71
CA LEU A 94 15.96 27.28 10.81
C LEU A 94 15.09 27.07 12.01
N ARG A 95 13.93 26.48 11.83
CA ARG A 95 13.10 26.16 12.97
C ARG A 95 13.49 24.84 13.53
N LEU A 96 13.23 24.69 14.80
CA LEU A 96 13.15 23.40 15.41
C LEU A 96 12.20 22.56 14.59
N VAL A 97 12.75 21.64 13.87
CA VAL A 97 11.97 20.75 13.04
C VAL A 97 11.27 19.77 13.95
N THR A 98 10.00 19.68 13.79
CA THR A 98 9.26 18.57 14.33
C THR A 98 9.82 17.31 13.71
N ILE A 99 10.30 16.41 14.51
CA ILE A 99 10.79 15.13 14.00
C ILE A 99 9.65 14.45 13.25
N PRO A 100 9.87 14.07 11.99
CA PRO A 100 8.82 13.39 11.23
C PRO A 100 8.31 12.16 11.97
N SER A 101 7.01 11.94 11.93
CA SER A 101 6.40 10.85 12.68
C SER A 101 6.98 9.49 12.33
N VAL A 102 7.35 9.27 11.08
CA VAL A 102 7.97 8.02 10.68
C VAL A 102 9.32 7.82 11.37
N VAL A 103 10.11 8.87 11.54
CA VAL A 103 11.40 8.79 12.25
C VAL A 103 11.15 8.55 13.73
N THR A 104 10.18 9.23 14.30
CA THR A 104 9.81 9.05 15.70
C THR A 104 9.37 7.61 15.98
N MET A 105 8.54 7.04 15.11
CA MET A 105 8.11 5.65 15.23
C MET A 105 9.29 4.69 15.12
N PHE A 106 10.19 4.94 14.19
CA PHE A 106 11.36 4.11 13.99
C PHE A 106 12.28 4.13 15.21
N ILE A 107 12.53 5.31 15.77
CA ILE A 107 13.31 5.47 16.97
C ILE A 107 12.64 4.76 18.15
N GLY A 108 11.33 4.91 18.29
CA GLY A 108 10.56 4.24 19.32
C GLY A 108 10.69 2.73 19.26
N GLN A 109 10.65 2.18 18.05
CA GLN A 109 10.82 0.74 17.86
C GLN A 109 12.22 0.27 18.23
N ILE A 110 13.23 1.03 17.87
CA ILE A 110 14.61 0.71 18.23
C ILE A 110 14.78 0.72 19.74
N LEU A 111 14.30 1.74 20.41
CA LEU A 111 14.37 1.84 21.87
C LEU A 111 13.64 0.70 22.56
N LYS A 112 12.49 0.32 22.03
CA LYS A 112 11.72 -0.80 22.53
C LYS A 112 12.48 -2.11 22.41
N ALA A 113 13.17 -2.31 21.28
CA ALA A 113 13.97 -3.50 21.07
C ALA A 113 15.14 -3.56 22.06
N PHE A 114 15.73 -2.44 22.40
CA PHE A 114 16.77 -2.39 23.40
C PHE A 114 16.26 -2.68 24.81
N ASP A 115 15.07 -2.17 25.12
CA ASP A 115 14.49 -2.39 26.46
C ASP A 115 14.05 -3.84 26.69
N THR A 116 13.71 -4.55 25.62
CA THR A 116 13.31 -5.95 25.71
C THR A 116 14.48 -6.93 25.56
N ALA A 117 15.62 -6.43 25.25
CA ALA A 117 16.85 -7.26 25.18
C ALA A 117 17.52 -7.36 26.57
#